data_9e457b53a4dee77b507c862211b35809
#
_entry.id   9e457b53a4dee77b507c862211b35809
#
_cell.length_a   1.000
_cell.length_b   1.000
_cell.length_c   1.000
_cell.angle_alpha   90.00
_cell.angle_beta   90.00
_cell.angle_gamma   90.00
#
_symmetry.space_group_name_H-M   'P 1'
#
loop_
_entity.id
_entity.type
_entity.pdbx_description
1 polymer ?
#
loop_
_entity_poly.entity_id
_entity_poly.type
_entity_poly.pdbx_seq_one_letter_code
_entity_poly.pdbx_strand_id
1 'polypeptide(L)'
;MSDRPTCPVRALVLAIGLLAAGCHSQASVPMPREIVDLSPLITPDLNLQRLGTRTLAFLGTDGRIKSTPVLPADPAYAWGMRTIEILSHTGAHLDAPSRLLRGGEPPGRIDLKDLYGPARVIDLRWHNRHTPIQITDLELKPINQGEVVILFVGYEPPAANEFPRYAPLSAQAAEWLAAKRIRALATDLPTLVRFDDIEARLTRGLPPEEVWAEHLPLFQAGIPVIAGLVNLDPLVKEPNVAFVGFPLSLAVGDGAPMRAAAFIY
;
A
#
# COMPACT_ATOMS: atom_id res chain seq x y z
N MET A 1 68.77 61.51 42.57
CA MET A 1 68.82 61.21 41.16
C MET A 1 68.82 59.71 41.03
N SER A 2 67.77 59.13 40.58
CA SER A 2 67.58 57.94 39.74
C SER A 2 66.15 57.44 39.92
N ASP A 3 65.40 57.66 38.84
CA ASP A 3 64.05 57.20 38.68
C ASP A 3 64.02 55.69 38.59
N ARG A 4 63.06 55.07 39.27
CA ARG A 4 62.64 53.69 38.98
C ARG A 4 61.25 53.73 38.39
N PRO A 5 61.03 53.10 37.24
CA PRO A 5 59.72 53.04 36.66
C PRO A 5 58.86 51.98 37.33
N THR A 6 57.66 52.37 37.68
CA THR A 6 56.58 51.49 38.18
C THR A 6 56.01 50.63 37.09
N CYS A 7 56.02 49.33 37.33
CA CYS A 7 55.40 48.35 36.45
C CYS A 7 53.88 48.25 36.75
N PRO A 8 52.97 48.37 35.76
CA PRO A 8 51.53 48.17 36.01
C PRO A 8 51.19 46.70 36.01
N VAL A 9 50.58 46.26 37.11
CA VAL A 9 49.98 44.95 37.26
C VAL A 9 48.76 44.85 36.29
N ARG A 10 48.87 44.02 35.24
CA ARG A 10 47.75 43.68 34.39
C ARG A 10 46.85 42.68 35.13
N ALA A 11 45.63 43.09 35.46
CA ALA A 11 44.59 42.22 35.94
C ALA A 11 44.15 41.26 34.83
N LEU A 12 44.39 39.97 35.01
CA LEU A 12 43.94 38.92 34.15
C LEU A 12 42.46 38.61 34.49
N VAL A 13 41.53 39.09 33.65
CA VAL A 13 40.12 38.75 33.76
C VAL A 13 39.94 37.37 33.18
N LEU A 14 39.76 36.35 34.03
CA LEU A 14 39.32 35.02 33.62
C LEU A 14 37.86 35.12 33.17
N ALA A 15 37.62 35.09 31.88
CA ALA A 15 36.30 34.86 31.33
C ALA A 15 35.93 33.37 31.48
N ILE A 16 35.12 33.05 32.50
CA ILE A 16 34.48 31.72 32.63
C ILE A 16 33.41 31.66 31.59
N GLY A 17 33.73 31.00 30.45
CA GLY A 17 32.74 30.65 29.43
C GLY A 17 31.77 29.62 30.01
N LEU A 18 30.54 30.03 30.32
CA LEU A 18 29.42 29.09 30.49
C LEU A 18 29.22 28.33 29.19
N LEU A 19 29.70 27.09 29.13
CA LEU A 19 29.24 26.12 28.17
C LEU A 19 27.77 25.82 28.50
N ALA A 20 26.86 26.52 27.84
CA ALA A 20 25.47 26.12 27.81
C ALA A 20 25.42 24.74 27.14
N ALA A 21 25.31 23.69 27.96
CA ALA A 21 24.94 22.35 27.48
C ALA A 21 23.55 22.48 26.86
N GLY A 22 23.50 22.65 25.51
CA GLY A 22 22.28 22.58 24.75
C GLY A 22 21.70 21.19 24.95
N CYS A 23 20.67 21.08 25.78
CA CYS A 23 19.80 19.92 25.77
C CYS A 23 19.26 19.79 24.33
N HIS A 24 19.88 18.93 23.52
CA HIS A 24 19.27 18.47 22.32
C HIS A 24 18.06 17.68 22.76
N SER A 25 16.91 18.33 22.80
CA SER A 25 15.63 17.67 22.83
C SER A 25 15.61 16.71 21.62
N GLN A 26 15.86 15.43 21.86
CA GLN A 26 15.60 14.42 20.85
C GLN A 26 14.12 14.55 20.50
N ALA A 27 13.84 14.99 19.27
CA ALA A 27 12.47 15.01 18.79
C ALA A 27 11.94 13.58 18.91
N SER A 28 11.00 13.36 19.83
CA SER A 28 10.36 12.07 19.99
C SER A 28 9.61 11.76 18.70
N VAL A 29 9.84 10.59 18.11
CA VAL A 29 9.01 10.11 17.02
C VAL A 29 7.58 10.00 17.56
N PRO A 30 6.60 10.70 16.96
CA PRO A 30 5.23 10.63 17.44
C PRO A 30 4.74 9.17 17.32
N MET A 31 4.29 8.62 18.44
CA MET A 31 3.68 7.29 18.45
C MET A 31 2.23 7.40 18.01
N PRO A 32 1.76 6.50 17.13
CA PRO A 32 0.36 6.46 16.77
C PRO A 32 -0.51 6.08 17.98
N ARG A 33 -1.71 6.64 18.06
CA ARG A 33 -2.73 6.25 19.04
C ARG A 33 -3.16 4.82 18.82
N GLU A 34 -3.24 4.42 17.56
CA GLU A 34 -3.70 3.10 17.15
C GLU A 34 -2.98 2.63 15.88
N ILE A 35 -2.75 1.32 15.78
CA ILE A 35 -2.25 0.66 14.58
C ILE A 35 -3.33 -0.30 14.11
N VAL A 36 -3.90 -0.04 12.93
CA VAL A 36 -4.91 -0.88 12.30
C VAL A 36 -4.23 -1.80 11.29
N ASP A 37 -4.37 -3.11 11.46
CA ASP A 37 -3.89 -4.10 10.49
C ASP A 37 -4.85 -4.16 9.30
N LEU A 38 -4.35 -3.81 8.13
CA LEU A 38 -5.11 -3.75 6.87
C LEU A 38 -4.95 -5.02 6.02
N SER A 39 -4.30 -6.05 6.54
CA SER A 39 -4.06 -7.29 5.80
C SER A 39 -4.91 -8.43 6.32
N PRO A 40 -5.61 -9.18 5.45
CA PRO A 40 -6.29 -10.39 5.87
C PRO A 40 -5.29 -11.45 6.31
N LEU A 41 -5.68 -12.28 7.27
CA LEU A 41 -4.90 -13.45 7.63
C LEU A 41 -4.82 -14.41 6.43
N ILE A 42 -3.61 -14.76 6.03
CA ILE A 42 -3.39 -15.70 4.93
C ILE A 42 -3.65 -17.13 5.40
N THR A 43 -4.78 -17.68 4.99
CA THR A 43 -5.19 -19.08 5.22
C THR A 43 -5.10 -19.87 3.92
N PRO A 44 -5.06 -21.21 3.94
CA PRO A 44 -5.00 -22.03 2.72
C PRO A 44 -6.09 -21.71 1.70
N ASP A 45 -7.28 -21.29 2.15
CA ASP A 45 -8.45 -21.03 1.30
C ASP A 45 -8.76 -19.53 1.13
N LEU A 46 -7.85 -18.62 1.53
CA LEU A 46 -8.10 -17.17 1.48
C LEU A 46 -8.55 -16.70 0.10
N ASN A 47 -7.84 -17.13 -0.97
CA ASN A 47 -8.18 -16.72 -2.33
C ASN A 47 -9.55 -17.28 -2.77
N LEU A 48 -9.88 -18.52 -2.37
CA LEU A 48 -11.18 -19.10 -2.63
C LEU A 48 -12.29 -18.31 -1.93
N GLN A 49 -12.08 -17.95 -0.66
CA GLN A 49 -13.04 -17.16 0.11
C GLN A 49 -13.24 -15.75 -0.45
N ARG A 50 -12.17 -15.10 -0.93
CA ARG A 50 -12.26 -13.72 -1.42
C ARG A 50 -12.64 -13.60 -2.89
N LEU A 51 -12.16 -14.48 -3.76
CA LEU A 51 -12.34 -14.36 -5.21
C LEU A 51 -13.43 -15.29 -5.78
N GLY A 52 -13.77 -16.36 -5.05
CA GLY A 52 -14.71 -17.37 -5.48
C GLY A 52 -14.16 -18.31 -6.58
N THR A 53 -14.84 -19.43 -6.78
CA THR A 53 -14.41 -20.46 -7.72
C THR A 53 -14.42 -20.00 -9.17
N ARG A 54 -15.37 -19.13 -9.56
CA ARG A 54 -15.48 -18.61 -10.95
C ARG A 54 -14.24 -17.80 -11.33
N THR A 55 -13.80 -16.90 -10.45
CA THR A 55 -12.60 -16.09 -10.68
C THR A 55 -11.35 -16.96 -10.74
N LEU A 56 -11.19 -17.90 -9.82
CA LEU A 56 -10.02 -18.78 -9.80
C LEU A 56 -9.95 -19.66 -11.04
N ALA A 57 -11.08 -20.18 -11.51
CA ALA A 57 -11.15 -20.93 -12.78
C ALA A 57 -10.76 -20.05 -13.99
N PHE A 58 -11.21 -18.80 -14.03
CA PHE A 58 -10.81 -17.82 -15.04
C PHE A 58 -9.30 -17.54 -15.01
N LEU A 59 -8.71 -17.45 -13.82
CA LEU A 59 -7.27 -17.24 -13.64
C LEU A 59 -6.44 -18.52 -13.88
N GLY A 60 -7.08 -19.67 -14.13
CA GLY A 60 -6.40 -20.94 -14.38
C GLY A 60 -5.72 -21.56 -13.16
N THR A 61 -6.25 -21.31 -11.96
CA THR A 61 -5.68 -21.77 -10.69
C THR A 61 -6.78 -22.27 -9.74
N ASP A 62 -6.41 -23.11 -8.76
CA ASP A 62 -7.27 -23.44 -7.61
C ASP A 62 -7.17 -22.41 -6.48
N GLY A 63 -6.24 -21.46 -6.60
CA GLY A 63 -6.00 -20.39 -5.65
C GLY A 63 -5.50 -20.84 -4.28
N ARG A 64 -5.21 -22.13 -4.08
CA ARG A 64 -4.79 -22.66 -2.78
C ARG A 64 -3.38 -22.23 -2.43
N ILE A 65 -3.22 -21.80 -1.19
CA ILE A 65 -1.91 -21.51 -0.62
C ILE A 65 -1.38 -22.82 -0.02
N LYS A 66 -0.23 -23.26 -0.52
CA LYS A 66 0.38 -24.50 -0.06
C LYS A 66 1.50 -24.19 0.92
N SER A 67 1.55 -24.94 2.01
CA SER A 67 2.61 -24.86 3.01
C SER A 67 3.14 -26.26 3.28
N THR A 68 4.29 -26.57 2.69
CA THR A 68 4.90 -27.91 2.73
C THR A 68 6.12 -27.93 3.65
N PRO A 69 6.19 -28.84 4.62
CA PRO A 69 7.39 -29.01 5.44
C PRO A 69 8.59 -29.41 4.57
N VAL A 70 9.69 -28.69 4.69
CA VAL A 70 11.01 -29.07 4.15
C VAL A 70 11.79 -29.83 5.22
N LEU A 71 11.77 -29.27 6.44
CA LEU A 71 12.27 -29.93 7.64
C LEU A 71 11.08 -30.01 8.60
N PRO A 72 10.68 -31.21 9.04
CA PRO A 72 9.63 -31.35 10.04
C PRO A 72 10.11 -30.73 11.36
N ALA A 73 9.17 -30.14 12.10
CA ALA A 73 9.47 -29.68 13.44
C ALA A 73 9.91 -30.91 14.27
N ASP A 74 11.11 -30.86 14.83
CA ASP A 74 11.57 -31.85 15.80
C ASP A 74 10.95 -31.48 17.15
N PRO A 75 10.17 -32.39 17.79
CA PRO A 75 9.57 -32.13 19.10
C PRO A 75 10.59 -31.76 20.18
N ALA A 76 11.84 -32.22 20.05
CA ALA A 76 12.92 -31.94 21.00
C ALA A 76 13.49 -30.53 20.85
N TYR A 77 13.45 -29.95 19.64
CA TYR A 77 14.07 -28.66 19.34
C TYR A 77 13.08 -27.58 18.90
N ALA A 78 11.80 -27.91 18.71
CA ALA A 78 10.70 -27.03 18.34
C ALA A 78 10.99 -26.10 17.12
N TRP A 79 11.80 -26.56 16.15
CA TRP A 79 12.11 -25.81 14.95
C TRP A 79 11.75 -26.60 13.68
N GLY A 80 11.44 -25.88 12.63
CA GLY A 80 11.13 -26.48 11.34
C GLY A 80 11.26 -25.43 10.23
N MET A 81 11.25 -25.90 8.98
CA MET A 81 11.28 -25.08 7.79
C MET A 81 10.15 -25.50 6.85
N ARG A 82 9.52 -24.54 6.21
CA ARG A 82 8.42 -24.78 5.27
C ARG A 82 8.65 -24.03 3.97
N THR A 83 8.25 -24.62 2.86
CA THR A 83 8.03 -23.93 1.60
C THR A 83 6.60 -23.37 1.62
N ILE A 84 6.45 -22.11 1.18
CA ILE A 84 5.13 -21.48 1.00
C ILE A 84 5.00 -21.14 -0.48
N GLU A 85 3.98 -21.72 -1.12
CA GLU A 85 3.57 -21.41 -2.50
C GLU A 85 2.30 -20.56 -2.44
N ILE A 86 2.36 -19.36 -3.04
CA ILE A 86 1.33 -18.34 -2.93
C ILE A 86 1.24 -17.57 -4.25
N LEU A 87 0.04 -17.17 -4.65
CA LEU A 87 -0.13 -16.25 -5.80
C LEU A 87 0.40 -14.86 -5.44
N SER A 88 1.00 -14.16 -6.43
CA SER A 88 1.51 -12.79 -6.26
C SER A 88 0.43 -11.80 -5.80
N HIS A 89 -0.83 -12.05 -6.13
CA HIS A 89 -1.99 -11.20 -5.78
C HIS A 89 -2.85 -11.82 -4.67
N THR A 90 -2.21 -12.39 -3.64
CA THR A 90 -2.90 -12.97 -2.47
C THR A 90 -3.04 -11.97 -1.33
N GLY A 91 -4.25 -11.84 -0.80
CA GLY A 91 -4.54 -10.98 0.37
C GLY A 91 -4.31 -9.50 0.05
N ALA A 92 -3.76 -8.77 1.02
CA ALA A 92 -3.25 -7.43 0.75
C ALA A 92 -1.98 -7.56 -0.09
N HIS A 93 -1.93 -6.91 -1.24
CA HIS A 93 -0.84 -7.05 -2.20
C HIS A 93 -0.60 -5.77 -2.99
N LEU A 94 0.60 -5.69 -3.55
CA LEU A 94 1.00 -4.67 -4.49
C LEU A 94 0.83 -5.19 -5.92
N ASP A 95 0.20 -4.41 -6.79
CA ASP A 95 0.29 -4.51 -8.24
C ASP A 95 1.44 -3.61 -8.71
N ALA A 96 2.43 -4.19 -9.36
CA ALA A 96 3.61 -3.47 -9.82
C ALA A 96 3.50 -3.00 -11.28
N PRO A 97 4.18 -1.92 -11.70
CA PRO A 97 4.21 -1.49 -13.10
C PRO A 97 4.61 -2.57 -14.10
N SER A 98 5.48 -3.51 -13.70
CA SER A 98 5.88 -4.69 -14.50
C SER A 98 4.72 -5.60 -14.92
N ARG A 99 3.55 -5.46 -14.28
CA ARG A 99 2.32 -6.19 -14.65
C ARG A 99 1.85 -5.85 -16.06
N LEU A 100 1.98 -4.60 -16.49
CA LEU A 100 1.43 -4.09 -17.75
C LEU A 100 2.47 -3.40 -18.63
N LEU A 101 3.50 -2.81 -18.03
CA LEU A 101 4.48 -2.01 -18.74
C LEU A 101 5.72 -2.86 -19.08
N ARG A 102 6.06 -2.92 -20.36
CA ARG A 102 7.35 -3.51 -20.78
C ARG A 102 8.50 -2.69 -20.17
N GLY A 103 9.32 -3.34 -19.36
CA GLY A 103 10.39 -2.68 -18.60
C GLY A 103 9.91 -1.93 -17.35
N GLY A 104 8.64 -2.08 -16.97
CA GLY A 104 8.12 -1.58 -15.70
C GLY A 104 8.84 -2.20 -14.50
N GLU A 105 8.85 -1.48 -13.39
CA GLU A 105 9.55 -1.91 -12.18
C GLU A 105 8.82 -3.10 -11.52
N PRO A 106 9.56 -4.17 -11.15
CA PRO A 106 9.01 -5.27 -10.35
C PRO A 106 8.85 -4.85 -8.88
N PRO A 107 8.11 -5.63 -8.05
CA PRO A 107 7.81 -5.27 -6.66
C PRO A 107 9.01 -4.88 -5.81
N GLY A 108 10.14 -5.57 -5.98
CA GLY A 108 11.36 -5.31 -5.19
C GLY A 108 12.15 -4.07 -5.63
N ARG A 109 11.70 -3.34 -6.66
CA ARG A 109 12.31 -2.11 -7.15
C ARG A 109 11.50 -0.86 -6.82
N ILE A 110 10.24 -1.03 -6.40
CA ILE A 110 9.39 0.09 -5.97
C ILE A 110 10.04 0.77 -4.77
N ASP A 111 10.14 2.10 -4.82
CA ASP A 111 10.70 2.87 -3.71
C ASP A 111 9.76 2.79 -2.50
N LEU A 112 10.29 2.39 -1.35
CA LEU A 112 9.51 2.25 -0.11
C LEU A 112 8.86 3.56 0.35
N LYS A 113 9.42 4.72 -0.03
CA LYS A 113 8.80 6.02 0.24
C LYS A 113 7.44 6.19 -0.45
N ASP A 114 7.20 5.48 -1.58
CA ASP A 114 5.93 5.53 -2.30
C ASP A 114 4.86 4.63 -1.65
N LEU A 115 5.28 3.77 -0.73
CA LEU A 115 4.43 2.83 0.01
C LEU A 115 4.22 3.23 1.49
N TYR A 116 4.60 4.45 1.85
CA TYR A 116 4.47 5.02 3.19
C TYR A 116 4.14 6.50 3.13
N GLY A 117 3.20 6.96 3.94
CA GLY A 117 2.93 8.40 4.11
C GLY A 117 1.51 8.74 4.51
N PRO A 118 1.17 10.03 4.54
CA PRO A 118 -0.18 10.49 4.84
C PRO A 118 -1.19 9.81 3.93
N ALA A 119 -2.32 9.39 4.49
CA ALA A 119 -3.35 8.68 3.76
C ALA A 119 -4.68 9.45 3.74
N ARG A 120 -5.35 9.43 2.58
CA ARG A 120 -6.69 9.96 2.38
C ARG A 120 -7.67 8.83 2.14
N VAL A 121 -8.56 8.59 3.10
CA VAL A 121 -9.60 7.56 2.97
C VAL A 121 -10.86 8.17 2.36
N ILE A 122 -11.32 7.60 1.27
CA ILE A 122 -12.56 7.97 0.58
C ILE A 122 -13.54 6.83 0.77
N ASP A 123 -14.60 7.07 1.55
CA ASP A 123 -15.67 6.09 1.79
C ASP A 123 -16.65 6.11 0.62
N LEU A 124 -16.63 5.04 -0.16
CA LEU A 124 -17.46 4.83 -1.35
C LEU A 124 -18.47 3.70 -1.16
N ARG A 125 -18.72 3.22 0.05
CA ARG A 125 -19.68 2.13 0.34
C ARG A 125 -21.11 2.44 -0.04
N TRP A 126 -21.45 3.73 -0.15
CA TRP A 126 -22.73 4.22 -0.66
C TRP A 126 -22.86 4.10 -2.17
N HIS A 127 -21.75 3.92 -2.91
CA HIS A 127 -21.73 3.88 -4.36
C HIS A 127 -22.41 2.62 -4.92
N ASN A 128 -23.07 2.76 -6.07
CA ASN A 128 -23.71 1.63 -6.73
C ASN A 128 -22.65 0.67 -7.32
N ARG A 129 -22.70 -0.60 -6.90
CA ARG A 129 -21.76 -1.65 -7.33
C ARG A 129 -21.79 -1.95 -8.84
N HIS A 130 -22.81 -1.48 -9.57
CA HIS A 130 -22.97 -1.72 -11.01
C HIS A 130 -22.43 -0.60 -11.90
N THR A 131 -22.06 0.53 -11.30
CA THR A 131 -21.54 1.68 -12.03
C THR A 131 -20.07 1.94 -11.66
N PRO A 132 -19.23 2.37 -12.63
CA PRO A 132 -17.85 2.72 -12.32
C PRO A 132 -17.77 3.97 -11.43
N ILE A 133 -16.78 3.99 -10.54
CA ILE A 133 -16.41 5.14 -9.72
C ILE A 133 -15.88 6.24 -10.65
N GLN A 134 -16.48 7.42 -10.59
CA GLN A 134 -16.18 8.58 -11.43
C GLN A 134 -15.35 9.62 -10.67
N ILE A 135 -14.84 10.60 -11.37
CA ILE A 135 -14.10 11.74 -10.79
C ILE A 135 -14.96 12.45 -9.73
N THR A 136 -16.25 12.67 -10.01
CA THR A 136 -17.18 13.32 -9.08
C THR A 136 -17.34 12.60 -7.75
N ASP A 137 -17.18 11.28 -7.73
CA ASP A 137 -17.24 10.48 -6.50
C ASP A 137 -15.97 10.67 -5.65
N LEU A 138 -14.84 10.93 -6.30
CA LEU A 138 -13.55 11.15 -5.65
C LEU A 138 -13.38 12.59 -5.15
N GLU A 139 -14.05 13.56 -5.76
CA GLU A 139 -14.00 14.97 -5.38
C GLU A 139 -14.72 15.28 -4.06
N LEU A 140 -15.41 14.31 -3.47
CA LEU A 140 -16.08 14.45 -2.17
C LEU A 140 -15.12 14.80 -1.03
N LYS A 141 -13.83 14.45 -1.17
CA LYS A 141 -12.77 14.85 -0.23
C LYS A 141 -11.59 15.42 -0.99
N PRO A 142 -10.93 16.47 -0.47
CA PRO A 142 -9.73 17.00 -1.10
C PRO A 142 -8.61 15.95 -1.06
N ILE A 143 -8.02 15.68 -2.22
CA ILE A 143 -6.86 14.80 -2.39
C ILE A 143 -5.65 15.68 -2.66
N ASN A 144 -4.60 15.56 -1.84
CA ASN A 144 -3.36 16.30 -1.98
C ASN A 144 -2.29 15.48 -2.69
N GLN A 145 -1.38 16.17 -3.36
CA GLN A 145 -0.19 15.56 -3.93
C GLN A 145 0.61 14.81 -2.84
N GLY A 146 1.08 13.60 -3.15
CA GLY A 146 1.92 12.81 -2.24
C GLY A 146 1.17 12.08 -1.13
N GLU A 147 -0.18 12.13 -1.10
CA GLU A 147 -0.98 11.26 -0.23
C GLU A 147 -1.12 9.85 -0.82
N VAL A 148 -1.23 8.85 0.03
CA VAL A 148 -1.78 7.54 -0.33
C VAL A 148 -3.30 7.67 -0.33
N VAL A 149 -3.94 7.41 -1.46
CA VAL A 149 -5.41 7.45 -1.55
C VAL A 149 -5.96 6.06 -1.31
N ILE A 150 -6.84 5.91 -0.32
CA ILE A 150 -7.48 4.63 0.01
C ILE A 150 -8.96 4.72 -0.39
N LEU A 151 -9.37 3.94 -1.39
CA LEU A 151 -10.77 3.80 -1.79
C LEU A 151 -11.40 2.67 -0.98
N PHE A 152 -12.36 3.00 -0.13
CA PHE A 152 -13.12 2.03 0.64
C PHE A 152 -14.47 1.79 -0.04
N VAL A 153 -14.56 0.74 -0.83
CA VAL A 153 -15.74 0.42 -1.66
C VAL A 153 -16.72 -0.49 -0.93
N GLY A 154 -16.27 -1.17 0.12
CA GLY A 154 -17.07 -2.16 0.85
C GLY A 154 -17.13 -3.48 0.08
N TYR A 155 -15.97 -3.99 -0.30
CA TYR A 155 -15.86 -5.25 -1.02
C TYR A 155 -16.46 -6.42 -0.22
N GLU A 156 -17.34 -7.16 -0.89
CA GLU A 156 -17.91 -8.41 -0.38
C GLU A 156 -17.50 -9.57 -1.28
N PRO A 157 -17.08 -10.70 -0.69
CA PRO A 157 -16.80 -11.91 -1.44
C PRO A 157 -18.00 -12.36 -2.26
N PRO A 158 -17.79 -12.95 -3.46
CA PRO A 158 -18.87 -13.41 -4.31
C PRO A 158 -19.57 -14.65 -3.74
N ALA A 159 -20.80 -14.92 -4.21
CA ALA A 159 -21.41 -16.21 -4.06
C ALA A 159 -20.61 -17.27 -4.86
N ALA A 160 -20.77 -18.55 -4.47
CA ALA A 160 -20.13 -19.65 -5.20
C ALA A 160 -20.47 -19.58 -6.71
N ASN A 161 -19.45 -19.79 -7.56
CA ASN A 161 -19.53 -19.79 -9.01
C ASN A 161 -19.90 -18.47 -9.70
N GLU A 162 -19.84 -17.34 -8.97
CA GLU A 162 -20.02 -16.00 -9.54
C GLU A 162 -18.70 -15.24 -9.54
N PHE A 163 -18.58 -14.25 -10.44
CA PHE A 163 -17.56 -13.21 -10.29
C PHE A 163 -17.97 -12.24 -9.18
N PRO A 164 -17.01 -11.68 -8.43
CA PRO A 164 -17.31 -10.66 -7.43
C PRO A 164 -17.89 -9.41 -8.09
N ARG A 165 -18.89 -8.81 -7.44
CA ARG A 165 -19.58 -7.61 -7.91
C ARG A 165 -19.18 -6.42 -7.05
N TYR A 166 -18.55 -5.45 -7.67
CA TYR A 166 -18.13 -4.20 -7.02
C TYR A 166 -18.10 -3.07 -8.05
N ALA A 167 -18.11 -1.82 -7.58
CA ALA A 167 -17.88 -0.65 -8.40
C ALA A 167 -16.42 -0.63 -8.86
N PRO A 168 -16.11 -0.80 -10.17
CA PRO A 168 -14.75 -0.65 -10.66
C PRO A 168 -14.37 0.82 -10.69
N LEU A 169 -13.08 1.13 -10.74
CA LEU A 169 -12.62 2.50 -11.04
C LEU A 169 -12.86 2.79 -12.52
N SER A 170 -13.26 4.01 -12.91
CA SER A 170 -13.24 4.39 -14.33
C SER A 170 -11.83 4.74 -14.79
N ALA A 171 -11.51 4.53 -16.07
CA ALA A 171 -10.22 4.93 -16.64
C ALA A 171 -9.96 6.43 -16.45
N GLN A 172 -11.00 7.26 -16.64
CA GLN A 172 -10.91 8.71 -16.44
C GLN A 172 -10.60 9.09 -14.98
N ALA A 173 -11.18 8.36 -14.02
CA ALA A 173 -10.86 8.59 -12.60
C ALA A 173 -9.42 8.14 -12.27
N ALA A 174 -8.90 7.09 -12.90
CA ALA A 174 -7.51 6.69 -12.78
C ALA A 174 -6.55 7.74 -13.37
N GLU A 175 -6.85 8.29 -14.54
CA GLU A 175 -6.10 9.40 -15.15
C GLU A 175 -6.09 10.65 -14.25
N TRP A 176 -7.26 10.98 -13.68
CA TRP A 176 -7.38 12.11 -12.78
C TRP A 176 -6.56 11.94 -11.50
N LEU A 177 -6.57 10.74 -10.89
CA LEU A 177 -5.74 10.41 -9.73
C LEU A 177 -4.24 10.49 -10.08
N ALA A 178 -3.85 9.99 -11.26
CA ALA A 178 -2.48 10.11 -11.75
C ALA A 178 -2.06 11.59 -11.90
N ALA A 179 -2.93 12.44 -12.47
CA ALA A 179 -2.70 13.88 -12.60
C ALA A 179 -2.59 14.60 -11.23
N LYS A 180 -3.25 14.10 -10.19
CA LYS A 180 -3.12 14.60 -8.81
C LYS A 180 -1.77 14.25 -8.19
N ARG A 181 -0.96 13.40 -8.82
CA ARG A 181 0.34 12.93 -8.32
C ARG A 181 0.25 12.35 -6.92
N ILE A 182 -0.74 11.49 -6.71
CA ILE A 182 -0.86 10.71 -5.49
C ILE A 182 0.35 9.80 -5.35
N ARG A 183 0.66 9.37 -4.13
CA ARG A 183 1.81 8.51 -3.84
C ARG A 183 1.54 7.06 -4.23
N ALA A 184 0.40 6.54 -3.84
CA ALA A 184 -0.11 5.22 -4.18
C ALA A 184 -1.64 5.24 -4.18
N LEU A 185 -2.26 4.33 -4.92
CA LEU A 185 -3.68 4.04 -4.83
C LEU A 185 -3.87 2.72 -4.06
N ALA A 186 -4.68 2.73 -3.02
CA ALA A 186 -4.99 1.56 -2.21
C ALA A 186 -6.50 1.30 -2.17
N THR A 187 -6.93 0.04 -2.03
CA THR A 187 -8.36 -0.31 -2.00
C THR A 187 -8.61 -1.67 -1.34
N ASP A 188 -9.83 -1.86 -0.86
CA ASP A 188 -10.34 -3.17 -0.42
C ASP A 188 -10.74 -4.10 -1.58
N LEU A 189 -10.83 -3.57 -2.80
CA LEU A 189 -11.10 -4.36 -4.01
C LEU A 189 -9.96 -5.34 -4.31
N PRO A 190 -10.25 -6.47 -4.97
CA PRO A 190 -9.21 -7.39 -5.44
C PRO A 190 -8.44 -6.85 -6.65
N THR A 191 -9.02 -5.94 -7.42
CA THR A 191 -8.45 -5.22 -8.56
C THR A 191 -9.34 -4.04 -8.94
N LEU A 192 -8.82 -3.05 -9.68
CA LEU A 192 -9.56 -1.84 -10.07
C LEU A 192 -10.62 -2.08 -11.14
N VAL A 193 -10.51 -3.16 -11.91
CA VAL A 193 -11.43 -3.58 -12.99
C VAL A 193 -12.11 -4.89 -12.58
N ARG A 194 -13.38 -5.06 -12.90
CA ARG A 194 -14.10 -6.31 -12.57
C ARG A 194 -13.59 -7.48 -13.43
N PHE A 195 -13.60 -8.68 -12.87
CA PHE A 195 -13.15 -9.89 -13.58
C PHE A 195 -14.04 -10.26 -14.76
N ASP A 196 -15.35 -10.01 -14.68
CA ASP A 196 -16.28 -10.20 -15.80
C ASP A 196 -16.00 -9.19 -16.94
N ASP A 197 -15.62 -7.96 -16.63
CA ASP A 197 -15.19 -6.98 -17.64
C ASP A 197 -13.87 -7.40 -18.28
N ILE A 198 -12.90 -7.92 -17.52
CA ILE A 198 -11.64 -8.46 -18.05
C ILE A 198 -11.93 -9.62 -19.00
N GLU A 199 -12.75 -10.60 -18.58
CA GLU A 199 -13.12 -11.74 -19.44
C GLU A 199 -13.79 -11.28 -20.75
N ALA A 200 -14.72 -10.33 -20.65
CA ALA A 200 -15.40 -9.77 -21.82
C ALA A 200 -14.45 -9.02 -22.76
N ARG A 201 -13.53 -8.24 -22.23
CA ARG A 201 -12.51 -7.49 -23.01
C ARG A 201 -11.54 -8.45 -23.71
N LEU A 202 -11.05 -9.48 -23.01
CA LEU A 202 -10.18 -10.52 -23.58
C LEU A 202 -10.90 -11.33 -24.67
N THR A 203 -12.18 -11.70 -24.46
CA THR A 203 -13.00 -12.43 -25.45
C THR A 203 -13.18 -11.61 -26.73
N ARG A 204 -13.23 -10.28 -26.63
CA ARG A 204 -13.28 -9.36 -27.77
C ARG A 204 -11.93 -9.16 -28.45
N GLY A 205 -10.85 -9.73 -27.91
CA GLY A 205 -9.49 -9.58 -28.44
C GLY A 205 -8.91 -8.19 -28.25
N LEU A 206 -9.35 -7.44 -27.22
CA LEU A 206 -8.81 -6.12 -26.94
C LEU A 206 -7.33 -6.21 -26.49
N PRO A 207 -6.50 -5.22 -26.82
CA PRO A 207 -5.11 -5.19 -26.42
C PRO A 207 -4.98 -4.94 -24.90
N PRO A 208 -3.83 -5.28 -24.28
CA PRO A 208 -3.63 -5.19 -22.84
C PRO A 208 -3.94 -3.79 -22.25
N GLU A 209 -3.63 -2.73 -22.97
CA GLU A 209 -3.91 -1.35 -22.59
C GLU A 209 -5.40 -1.03 -22.45
N GLU A 210 -6.25 -1.68 -23.23
CA GLU A 210 -7.70 -1.54 -23.12
C GLU A 210 -8.29 -2.53 -22.09
N VAL A 211 -7.70 -3.72 -21.96
CA VAL A 211 -8.11 -4.69 -20.93
C VAL A 211 -7.90 -4.13 -19.53
N TRP A 212 -6.82 -3.38 -19.32
CA TRP A 212 -6.40 -2.84 -18.03
C TRP A 212 -6.40 -1.30 -17.97
N ALA A 213 -7.33 -0.67 -18.69
CA ALA A 213 -7.38 0.79 -18.82
C ALA A 213 -7.44 1.52 -17.46
N GLU A 214 -7.97 0.90 -16.42
CA GLU A 214 -8.08 1.43 -15.07
C GLU A 214 -6.73 1.45 -14.30
N HIS A 215 -5.77 0.62 -14.71
CA HIS A 215 -4.44 0.54 -14.06
C HIS A 215 -3.39 1.34 -14.83
N LEU A 216 -3.50 1.35 -16.16
CA LEU A 216 -2.45 1.86 -17.04
C LEU A 216 -2.03 3.30 -16.75
N PRO A 217 -2.94 4.29 -16.55
CA PRO A 217 -2.54 5.66 -16.26
C PRO A 217 -1.73 5.79 -14.96
N LEU A 218 -2.08 5.00 -13.95
CA LEU A 218 -1.38 4.99 -12.66
C LEU A 218 0.04 4.45 -12.83
N PHE A 219 0.20 3.31 -13.50
CA PHE A 219 1.51 2.71 -13.73
C PHE A 219 2.41 3.56 -14.62
N GLN A 220 1.85 4.22 -15.65
CA GLN A 220 2.59 5.16 -16.49
C GLN A 220 3.07 6.39 -15.70
N ALA A 221 2.33 6.79 -14.66
CA ALA A 221 2.73 7.85 -13.75
C ALA A 221 3.66 7.36 -12.60
N GLY A 222 4.04 6.07 -12.59
CA GLY A 222 4.86 5.47 -11.53
C GLY A 222 4.11 5.27 -10.20
N ILE A 223 2.77 5.29 -10.23
CA ILE A 223 1.92 5.16 -9.04
C ILE A 223 1.58 3.69 -8.84
N PRO A 224 2.04 3.03 -7.76
CA PRO A 224 1.70 1.65 -7.46
C PRO A 224 0.24 1.54 -7.02
N VAL A 225 -0.37 0.37 -7.28
CA VAL A 225 -1.71 0.02 -6.84
C VAL A 225 -1.62 -1.04 -5.74
N ILE A 226 -2.34 -0.82 -4.65
CA ILE A 226 -2.40 -1.72 -3.50
C ILE A 226 -3.84 -2.21 -3.39
N ALA A 227 -4.04 -3.52 -3.46
CA ALA A 227 -5.37 -4.14 -3.49
C ALA A 227 -5.58 -5.11 -2.33
N GLY A 228 -6.83 -5.48 -2.09
CA GLY A 228 -7.19 -6.51 -1.12
C GLY A 228 -7.10 -6.13 0.34
N LEU A 229 -7.15 -4.82 0.67
CA LEU A 229 -7.15 -4.34 2.04
C LEU A 229 -8.41 -4.78 2.79
N VAL A 230 -8.31 -4.81 4.12
CA VAL A 230 -9.40 -5.08 5.06
C VAL A 230 -9.37 -4.08 6.21
N ASN A 231 -10.40 -4.10 7.08
CA ASN A 231 -10.47 -3.30 8.32
C ASN A 231 -10.36 -1.78 8.09
N LEU A 232 -10.96 -1.25 7.02
CA LEU A 232 -10.90 0.17 6.68
C LEU A 232 -11.89 1.04 7.50
N ASP A 233 -12.90 0.45 8.14
CA ASP A 233 -13.94 1.19 8.91
C ASP A 233 -13.37 2.17 9.94
N PRO A 234 -12.37 1.81 10.77
CA PRO A 234 -11.82 2.72 11.78
C PRO A 234 -11.20 3.99 11.18
N LEU A 235 -10.78 3.94 9.90
CA LEU A 235 -10.06 5.02 9.25
C LEU A 235 -10.98 6.12 8.66
N VAL A 236 -12.27 5.81 8.45
CA VAL A 236 -13.19 6.67 7.68
C VAL A 236 -13.35 8.07 8.27
N LYS A 237 -13.38 8.16 9.60
CA LYS A 237 -13.61 9.42 10.34
C LYS A 237 -12.32 10.06 10.86
N GLU A 238 -11.19 9.40 10.67
CA GLU A 238 -9.92 9.85 11.23
C GLU A 238 -9.28 10.91 10.33
N PRO A 239 -8.93 12.08 10.88
CA PRO A 239 -8.34 13.17 10.11
C PRO A 239 -6.84 12.92 9.81
N ASN A 240 -6.15 12.18 10.68
CA ASN A 240 -4.71 12.00 10.65
C ASN A 240 -4.37 10.50 10.55
N VAL A 241 -4.33 10.00 9.34
CA VAL A 241 -3.99 8.61 9.04
C VAL A 241 -2.69 8.59 8.23
N ALA A 242 -1.75 7.72 8.60
CA ALA A 242 -0.64 7.36 7.73
C ALA A 242 -0.78 5.88 7.33
N PHE A 243 -0.52 5.60 6.06
CA PHE A 243 -0.47 4.26 5.50
C PHE A 243 0.97 3.76 5.49
N VAL A 244 1.16 2.47 5.72
CA VAL A 244 2.39 1.73 5.46
C VAL A 244 2.07 0.35 4.91
N GLY A 245 2.74 -0.04 3.83
CA GLY A 245 2.57 -1.38 3.27
C GLY A 245 3.80 -1.75 2.46
N PHE A 246 4.63 -2.68 2.96
CA PHE A 246 5.84 -3.10 2.27
C PHE A 246 5.64 -4.51 1.69
N PRO A 247 5.74 -4.66 0.37
CA PRO A 247 5.62 -5.96 -0.29
C PRO A 247 6.87 -6.81 -0.06
N LEU A 248 6.77 -8.09 -0.37
CA LEU A 248 7.97 -8.92 -0.52
C LEU A 248 8.87 -8.32 -1.59
N SER A 249 10.18 -8.23 -1.28
CA SER A 249 11.20 -7.69 -2.19
C SER A 249 11.55 -8.72 -3.27
N LEU A 250 10.67 -8.85 -4.26
CA LEU A 250 10.84 -9.79 -5.37
C LEU A 250 11.49 -9.08 -6.55
N ALA A 251 12.61 -9.63 -7.05
CA ALA A 251 13.33 -9.08 -8.21
C ALA A 251 12.58 -9.27 -9.53
N VAL A 252 11.58 -10.14 -9.55
CA VAL A 252 10.74 -10.47 -10.71
C VAL A 252 9.29 -10.59 -10.26
N GLY A 253 8.36 -10.53 -11.20
CA GLY A 253 6.93 -10.67 -10.92
C GLY A 253 6.15 -9.40 -11.26
N ASP A 254 4.84 -9.54 -11.24
CA ASP A 254 3.83 -8.55 -11.58
C ASP A 254 3.16 -7.93 -10.36
N GLY A 255 3.44 -8.47 -9.18
CA GLY A 255 2.93 -8.05 -7.90
C GLY A 255 3.57 -8.83 -6.76
N ALA A 256 3.25 -8.49 -5.54
CA ALA A 256 3.71 -9.22 -4.36
C ALA A 256 2.77 -9.04 -3.17
N PRO A 257 2.53 -10.10 -2.36
CA PRO A 257 1.85 -9.97 -1.08
C PRO A 257 2.57 -9.00 -0.17
N MET A 258 1.82 -8.30 0.68
CA MET A 258 2.36 -7.34 1.66
C MET A 258 1.67 -7.45 3.02
N ARG A 259 2.31 -6.93 4.05
CA ARG A 259 1.64 -6.55 5.28
C ARG A 259 1.40 -5.05 5.24
N ALA A 260 0.14 -4.67 5.18
CA ALA A 260 -0.29 -3.27 5.19
C ALA A 260 -0.87 -2.92 6.56
N ALA A 261 -0.62 -1.69 7.02
CA ALA A 261 -1.19 -1.15 8.23
C ALA A 261 -1.50 0.35 8.07
N ALA A 262 -2.41 0.85 8.89
CA ALA A 262 -2.64 2.27 9.06
C ALA A 262 -2.27 2.70 10.48
N PHE A 263 -1.65 3.86 10.60
CA PHE A 263 -1.35 4.52 11.86
C PHE A 263 -2.31 5.69 12.05
N ILE A 264 -3.02 5.72 13.17
CA ILE A 264 -3.93 6.80 13.56
C ILE A 264 -3.23 7.62 14.64
N TYR A 265 -3.11 8.94 14.40
CA TYR A 265 -2.45 9.89 15.30
C TYR A 265 -3.45 10.76 16.05
#